data_69cd32e20eff25dbc3631ca672b3e013
#
_entry.id   69cd32e20eff25dbc3631ca672b3e013
#
_cell.length_a   1.000
_cell.length_b   1.000
_cell.length_c   1.000
_cell.angle_alpha   90.00
_cell.angle_beta   90.00
_cell.angle_gamma   90.00
#
_symmetry.space_group_name_H-M   'P 1'
#
loop_
_entity.id
_entity.type
_entity.pdbx_description
1 polymer ?
#
loop_
_entity_poly.entity_id
_entity_poly.type
_entity_poly.pdbx_seq_one_letter_code
_entity_poly.pdbx_strand_id
1 'polypeptide(L)'
;MKSATKILSGLMVTALILPAAAGTASAATYHSDSDTSLGLLDYLENEHRAARAQKPNPEKEQLKADTEEMSKHLRYPIDPTKAAPVAFEGDDLTWNQVTGDFTAKGKVKVTQLDQHRFEGENVDGNTIEERIHIPGNGHMLQFTPGQTEVMLDGFETNYNYRTRTGSMESAKGKVAENYMTGKKFEFYPDKIIVYDGTKTKCSAINPDYSLYARKIEIYPDDKMVLHNVRFKIKGLTFLSKSQYEVNLKKDTTISDWFPRFGYDKTNGLWVRQHLKQPIAKKVTANENIRYTTKKDWRNEFNINWENAGNYARVTQGYFDDSDDNWIKKQPSLLVGHTARIGNSPFHYSINGEYGRWKQGEVKSNHKMYNVGLSYDPIRFEGWKLNLSTSYEVTHESYNDAHYSGFNYDATLPKDFDDRWSGYGAYRYQKNNRELSPFNFDNDDYSRKFEAGFSYRIDENNRVAFGSKYDVDNATWRKFDYYWFHDMHCSQVIFHYEGRDKTWKVKWRFLPI
;
A
#
# COMPACT_ATOMS: atom_id res chain seq x y z
N MET A 1 -31.31 -27.64 -2.17
CA MET A 1 -31.47 -26.52 -3.15
C MET A 1 -31.84 -25.15 -2.55
N LYS A 2 -32.09 -25.01 -1.24
CA LYS A 2 -32.45 -23.70 -0.62
C LYS A 2 -31.24 -22.91 -0.08
N SER A 3 -30.05 -23.47 -0.09
CA SER A 3 -28.83 -22.81 0.44
C SER A 3 -28.02 -22.01 -0.60
N ALA A 4 -28.11 -22.39 -1.87
CA ALA A 4 -27.36 -21.73 -2.95
C ALA A 4 -27.91 -20.36 -3.35
N THR A 5 -29.23 -20.14 -3.18
CA THR A 5 -29.89 -18.89 -3.58
C THR A 5 -29.63 -17.73 -2.60
N LYS A 6 -29.28 -18.01 -1.36
CA LYS A 6 -28.91 -16.97 -0.37
C LYS A 6 -27.48 -16.44 -0.54
N ILE A 7 -26.62 -17.20 -1.19
CA ILE A 7 -25.23 -16.79 -1.44
C ILE A 7 -25.17 -15.78 -2.61
N LEU A 8 -26.02 -15.93 -3.62
CA LEU A 8 -26.03 -15.02 -4.77
C LEU A 8 -26.64 -13.65 -4.49
N SER A 9 -27.58 -13.53 -3.55
CA SER A 9 -28.18 -12.23 -3.19
C SER A 9 -27.30 -11.35 -2.29
N GLY A 10 -26.26 -11.93 -1.66
CA GLY A 10 -25.26 -11.18 -0.90
C GLY A 10 -24.12 -10.61 -1.72
N LEU A 11 -23.98 -11.03 -2.98
CA LEU A 11 -22.87 -10.65 -3.86
C LEU A 11 -23.12 -9.41 -4.73
N MET A 12 -24.30 -8.80 -4.65
CA MET A 12 -24.70 -7.70 -5.54
C MET A 12 -24.58 -6.28 -4.95
N VAL A 13 -24.05 -6.11 -3.74
CA VAL A 13 -23.81 -4.77 -3.18
C VAL A 13 -22.38 -4.68 -2.72
N THR A 14 -21.53 -4.38 -3.66
CA THR A 14 -20.11 -4.33 -3.48
C THR A 14 -19.59 -2.93 -3.60
N ALA A 15 -18.76 -2.56 -2.76
CA ALA A 15 -17.79 -1.56 -2.88
C ALA A 15 -17.77 -0.43 -1.94
N LEU A 16 -16.72 -0.05 -1.30
CA LEU A 16 -16.12 1.16 -1.14
C LEU A 16 -15.56 1.64 0.09
N ILE A 17 -14.41 2.12 0.28
CA ILE A 17 -13.92 3.30 0.86
C ILE A 17 -12.51 3.41 1.03
N LEU A 18 -11.85 4.46 1.14
CA LEU A 18 -11.42 5.49 1.58
C LEU A 18 -10.34 6.17 1.91
N PRO A 19 -9.73 6.78 2.78
CA PRO A 19 -9.63 8.21 2.84
C PRO A 19 -8.45 8.79 2.08
N ALA A 20 -8.62 9.89 1.43
CA ALA A 20 -7.52 10.79 1.25
C ALA A 20 -7.59 11.83 2.34
N ALA A 21 -6.75 11.73 3.28
CA ALA A 21 -6.32 12.90 4.01
C ALA A 21 -5.04 13.37 3.34
N ALA A 22 -5.12 14.41 2.54
CA ALA A 22 -3.94 15.15 2.19
C ALA A 22 -3.31 15.67 3.48
N GLY A 23 -2.14 15.16 3.83
CA GLY A 23 -1.19 15.87 4.67
C GLY A 23 -1.41 15.92 6.16
N THR A 24 -2.17 15.02 6.77
CA THR A 24 -2.01 14.74 8.19
C THR A 24 -1.79 13.26 8.32
N ALA A 25 -0.57 12.86 8.65
CA ALA A 25 -0.32 11.55 9.22
C ALA A 25 -1.03 11.51 10.58
N SER A 26 -2.35 11.53 10.54
CA SER A 26 -3.17 11.19 11.68
C SER A 26 -3.04 9.70 11.85
N ALA A 27 -2.71 9.24 13.03
CA ALA A 27 -2.83 7.84 13.45
C ALA A 27 -4.22 7.25 13.14
N ALA A 28 -5.17 8.06 12.76
CA ALA A 28 -6.54 7.73 12.35
C ALA A 28 -6.65 6.93 11.05
N THR A 29 -5.59 6.78 10.26
CA THR A 29 -5.66 6.01 9.00
C THR A 29 -5.51 4.50 9.17
N TYR A 30 -5.26 4.00 10.37
CA TYR A 30 -5.08 2.56 10.63
C TYR A 30 -6.27 1.88 11.31
N HIS A 31 -7.47 2.42 11.18
CA HIS A 31 -8.71 1.79 11.66
C HIS A 31 -9.11 0.47 10.96
N SER A 32 -8.22 -0.16 10.23
CA SER A 32 -8.53 -1.47 9.65
C SER A 32 -8.40 -2.63 10.62
N ASP A 33 -7.67 -2.45 11.71
CA ASP A 33 -7.57 -3.37 12.82
C ASP A 33 -7.91 -2.59 14.08
N SER A 34 -8.85 -3.02 14.86
CA SER A 34 -9.36 -2.40 16.09
C SER A 34 -8.33 -2.16 17.21
N ASP A 35 -7.04 -2.31 16.90
CA ASP A 35 -5.92 -2.24 17.80
C ASP A 35 -5.04 -1.01 17.50
N THR A 36 -5.22 0.05 18.29
CA THR A 36 -4.50 1.32 18.12
C THR A 36 -2.99 1.16 18.35
N SER A 37 -2.59 0.32 19.32
CA SER A 37 -1.17 0.05 19.61
C SER A 37 -0.50 -0.62 18.41
N LEU A 38 -1.15 -1.62 17.82
CA LEU A 38 -0.66 -2.27 16.61
C LEU A 38 -0.54 -1.30 15.45
N GLY A 39 -1.52 -0.42 15.26
CA GLY A 39 -1.51 0.58 14.19
C GLY A 39 -0.34 1.56 14.29
N LEU A 40 -0.02 2.03 15.48
CA LEU A 40 1.13 2.92 15.71
C LEU A 40 2.46 2.21 15.47
N LEU A 41 2.62 0.99 15.97
CA LEU A 41 3.83 0.18 15.78
C LEU A 41 4.03 -0.20 14.30
N ASP A 42 2.95 -0.50 13.58
CA ASP A 42 3.01 -0.76 12.14
C ASP A 42 3.34 0.50 11.33
N TYR A 43 2.86 1.66 11.75
CA TYR A 43 3.23 2.92 11.11
C TYR A 43 4.75 3.15 11.17
N LEU A 44 5.35 3.02 12.36
CA LEU A 44 6.80 3.16 12.55
C LEU A 44 7.58 2.11 11.72
N GLU A 45 7.15 0.86 11.73
CA GLU A 45 7.79 -0.19 10.93
C GLU A 45 7.71 0.07 9.42
N ASN A 46 6.60 0.62 8.93
CA ASN A 46 6.47 0.94 7.51
C ASN A 46 7.38 2.09 7.09
N GLU A 47 7.63 3.09 7.96
CA GLU A 47 8.65 4.12 7.73
C GLU A 47 10.05 3.49 7.61
N HIS A 48 10.40 2.54 8.50
CA HIS A 48 11.67 1.79 8.43
C HIS A 48 11.79 0.93 7.16
N ARG A 49 10.72 0.25 6.75
CA ARG A 49 10.70 -0.55 5.51
C ARG A 49 10.91 0.32 4.28
N ALA A 50 10.25 1.47 4.23
CA ALA A 50 10.42 2.44 3.14
C ALA A 50 11.88 2.95 3.07
N ALA A 51 12.48 3.27 4.22
CA ALA A 51 13.88 3.69 4.28
C ALA A 51 14.86 2.58 3.82
N ARG A 52 14.60 1.31 4.21
CA ARG A 52 15.41 0.17 3.76
C ARG A 52 15.26 -0.11 2.26
N ALA A 53 14.07 0.11 1.70
CA ALA A 53 13.82 -0.09 0.26
C ALA A 53 14.52 0.96 -0.63
N GLN A 54 14.92 2.11 -0.07
CA GLN A 54 15.61 3.19 -0.78
C GLN A 54 17.13 2.95 -0.98
N LYS A 55 17.63 1.72 -0.72
CA LYS A 55 19.05 1.41 -0.97
C LYS A 55 19.36 1.61 -2.46
N PRO A 56 20.51 2.25 -2.78
CA PRO A 56 20.93 2.44 -4.15
C PRO A 56 21.02 1.10 -4.89
N ASN A 57 20.54 1.07 -6.12
CA ASN A 57 20.69 -0.09 -6.99
C ASN A 57 22.14 -0.09 -7.55
N PRO A 58 22.97 -1.09 -7.25
CA PRO A 58 24.36 -1.11 -7.69
C PRO A 58 24.51 -1.13 -9.22
N GLU A 59 23.63 -1.79 -9.96
CA GLU A 59 23.67 -1.83 -11.43
C GLU A 59 23.33 -0.45 -12.02
N LYS A 60 22.39 0.27 -11.42
CA LYS A 60 22.05 1.65 -11.80
C LYS A 60 23.21 2.61 -11.57
N GLU A 61 23.84 2.55 -10.40
CA GLU A 61 24.98 3.40 -10.08
C GLU A 61 26.18 3.09 -10.99
N GLN A 62 26.44 1.80 -11.27
CA GLN A 62 27.49 1.39 -12.18
C GLN A 62 27.22 1.89 -13.61
N LEU A 63 26.00 1.67 -14.14
CA LEU A 63 25.65 2.13 -15.49
C LEU A 63 25.73 3.64 -15.61
N LYS A 64 25.34 4.37 -14.57
CA LYS A 64 25.47 5.83 -14.52
C LYS A 64 26.93 6.25 -14.58
N ALA A 65 27.79 5.65 -13.76
CA ALA A 65 29.23 5.92 -13.76
C ALA A 65 29.87 5.63 -15.12
N ASP A 66 29.56 4.49 -15.73
CA ASP A 66 30.07 4.08 -17.05
C ASP A 66 29.64 5.08 -18.13
N THR A 67 28.36 5.51 -18.14
CA THR A 67 27.86 6.47 -19.14
C THR A 67 28.43 7.87 -18.93
N GLU A 68 28.68 8.30 -17.71
CA GLU A 68 29.36 9.56 -17.40
C GLU A 68 30.84 9.52 -17.87
N GLU A 69 31.54 8.40 -17.66
CA GLU A 69 32.91 8.23 -18.12
C GLU A 69 32.98 8.25 -19.66
N MET A 70 32.16 7.43 -20.34
CA MET A 70 32.09 7.40 -21.80
C MET A 70 31.76 8.78 -22.38
N SER A 71 30.89 9.54 -21.72
CA SER A 71 30.50 10.90 -22.19
C SER A 71 31.66 11.90 -22.19
N LYS A 72 32.67 11.73 -21.33
CA LYS A 72 33.86 12.61 -21.32
C LYS A 72 34.73 12.47 -22.58
N HIS A 73 34.62 11.36 -23.28
CA HIS A 73 35.37 11.06 -24.50
C HIS A 73 34.64 11.51 -25.78
N LEU A 74 33.42 12.04 -25.66
CA LEU A 74 32.66 12.55 -26.80
C LEU A 74 33.27 13.88 -27.32
N ARG A 75 33.38 13.99 -28.63
CA ARG A 75 33.86 15.22 -29.32
C ARG A 75 32.89 16.38 -29.15
N TYR A 76 31.60 16.09 -28.97
CA TYR A 76 30.51 17.06 -28.82
C TYR A 76 29.58 16.67 -27.69
N PRO A 77 28.95 17.63 -26.98
CA PRO A 77 27.94 17.32 -25.98
C PRO A 77 26.77 16.50 -26.56
N ILE A 78 26.14 15.67 -25.74
CA ILE A 78 24.93 14.95 -26.13
C ILE A 78 23.78 15.95 -26.35
N ASP A 79 23.20 15.92 -27.55
CA ASP A 79 22.02 16.72 -27.86
C ASP A 79 20.76 16.02 -27.28
N PRO A 80 20.08 16.64 -26.32
CA PRO A 80 18.91 16.00 -25.67
C PRO A 80 17.71 15.81 -26.60
N THR A 81 17.74 16.43 -27.80
CA THR A 81 16.68 16.30 -28.81
C THR A 81 16.90 15.15 -29.78
N LYS A 82 18.06 14.49 -29.73
CA LYS A 82 18.44 13.36 -30.57
C LYS A 82 18.62 12.09 -29.76
N ALA A 83 18.61 10.95 -30.45
CA ALA A 83 18.99 9.69 -29.82
C ALA A 83 20.43 9.77 -29.28
N ALA A 84 20.62 9.33 -28.02
CA ALA A 84 21.94 9.36 -27.42
C ALA A 84 22.90 8.42 -28.19
N PRO A 85 24.20 8.75 -28.25
CA PRO A 85 25.21 7.91 -28.88
C PRO A 85 25.23 6.51 -28.27
N VAL A 86 25.63 5.51 -29.07
CA VAL A 86 25.74 4.11 -28.69
C VAL A 86 27.19 3.68 -28.72
N ALA A 87 27.66 3.06 -27.63
CA ALA A 87 28.98 2.43 -27.53
C ALA A 87 28.83 0.91 -27.58
N PHE A 88 29.73 0.24 -28.27
CA PHE A 88 29.80 -1.19 -28.40
C PHE A 88 31.13 -1.71 -27.79
N GLU A 89 31.04 -2.68 -26.91
CA GLU A 89 32.16 -3.33 -26.26
C GLU A 89 32.01 -4.84 -26.40
N GLY A 90 33.12 -5.57 -26.59
CA GLY A 90 33.15 -7.01 -26.70
C GLY A 90 34.58 -7.50 -26.94
N ASP A 91 34.82 -8.79 -26.72
CA ASP A 91 36.16 -9.37 -26.96
C ASP A 91 36.52 -9.38 -28.47
N ASP A 92 35.54 -9.68 -29.31
CA ASP A 92 35.66 -9.64 -30.78
C ASP A 92 34.54 -8.77 -31.37
N LEU A 93 34.90 -7.80 -32.22
CA LEU A 93 33.95 -6.93 -32.94
C LEU A 93 34.28 -6.88 -34.43
N THR A 94 33.37 -7.34 -35.26
CA THR A 94 33.44 -7.23 -36.74
C THR A 94 32.40 -6.22 -37.20
N TRP A 95 32.79 -5.26 -38.03
CA TRP A 95 31.89 -4.23 -38.54
C TRP A 95 32.16 -3.95 -40.02
N ASN A 96 31.07 -3.91 -40.82
CA ASN A 96 31.12 -3.54 -42.21
C ASN A 96 30.66 -2.09 -42.39
N GLN A 97 31.54 -1.18 -42.72
CA GLN A 97 31.25 0.24 -42.87
C GLN A 97 30.29 0.57 -44.03
N VAL A 98 30.18 -0.32 -45.04
CA VAL A 98 29.31 -0.06 -46.20
C VAL A 98 27.89 -0.50 -45.93
N THR A 99 27.69 -1.68 -45.36
CA THR A 99 26.35 -2.22 -45.06
C THR A 99 25.83 -1.83 -43.69
N GLY A 100 26.72 -1.42 -42.79
CA GLY A 100 26.38 -1.12 -41.40
C GLY A 100 26.28 -2.37 -40.50
N ASP A 101 26.41 -3.59 -41.08
CA ASP A 101 26.26 -4.80 -40.31
C ASP A 101 27.44 -5.01 -39.35
N PHE A 102 27.15 -5.46 -38.15
CA PHE A 102 28.17 -5.81 -37.17
C PHE A 102 27.82 -7.11 -36.44
N THR A 103 28.86 -7.75 -35.93
CA THR A 103 28.75 -8.89 -35.01
C THR A 103 29.77 -8.72 -33.89
N ALA A 104 29.35 -8.82 -32.67
CA ALA A 104 30.19 -8.77 -31.49
C ALA A 104 30.06 -10.07 -30.68
N LYS A 105 31.17 -10.53 -30.09
CA LYS A 105 31.23 -11.77 -29.30
C LYS A 105 32.04 -11.56 -28.03
N GLY A 106 31.69 -12.30 -26.97
CA GLY A 106 32.37 -12.33 -25.69
C GLY A 106 32.05 -11.09 -24.84
N LYS A 107 31.23 -11.29 -23.81
CA LYS A 107 30.84 -10.24 -22.84
C LYS A 107 30.40 -8.91 -23.48
N VAL A 108 29.60 -9.02 -24.52
CA VAL A 108 29.19 -7.85 -25.30
C VAL A 108 28.32 -6.93 -24.48
N LYS A 109 28.66 -5.63 -24.54
CA LYS A 109 27.84 -4.55 -23.98
C LYS A 109 27.50 -3.55 -25.09
N VAL A 110 26.24 -3.26 -25.26
CA VAL A 110 25.74 -2.19 -26.12
C VAL A 110 25.12 -1.12 -25.22
N THR A 111 25.85 -0.02 -25.03
CA THR A 111 25.47 1.04 -24.10
C THR A 111 25.04 2.27 -24.85
N GLN A 112 23.79 2.69 -24.70
CA GLN A 112 23.31 4.00 -25.10
C GLN A 112 23.56 4.99 -23.96
N LEU A 113 24.17 6.13 -24.23
CA LEU A 113 24.71 7.04 -23.21
C LEU A 113 23.65 7.79 -22.40
N ASP A 114 22.37 7.49 -22.59
CA ASP A 114 21.25 7.94 -21.77
C ASP A 114 20.87 6.93 -20.66
N GLN A 115 21.81 6.09 -20.26
CA GLN A 115 21.65 5.05 -19.22
C GLN A 115 20.76 3.88 -19.67
N HIS A 116 20.94 3.43 -20.92
CA HIS A 116 20.30 2.23 -21.43
C HIS A 116 21.38 1.25 -21.93
N ARG A 117 21.35 -0.01 -21.51
CA ARG A 117 22.35 -1.02 -21.84
C ARG A 117 21.72 -2.37 -22.15
N PHE A 118 22.28 -3.02 -23.15
CA PHE A 118 22.06 -4.44 -23.43
C PHE A 118 23.37 -5.20 -23.25
N GLU A 119 23.30 -6.37 -22.65
CA GLU A 119 24.44 -7.27 -22.46
C GLU A 119 24.10 -8.65 -22.97
N GLY A 120 25.07 -9.34 -23.57
CA GLY A 120 24.92 -10.70 -24.09
C GLY A 120 26.26 -11.32 -24.49
N GLU A 121 26.27 -12.62 -24.70
CA GLU A 121 27.49 -13.30 -25.16
C GLU A 121 27.74 -13.06 -26.65
N ASN A 122 26.68 -13.01 -27.46
CA ASN A 122 26.72 -12.70 -28.89
C ASN A 122 25.68 -11.62 -29.18
N VAL A 123 26.08 -10.63 -29.96
CA VAL A 123 25.19 -9.57 -30.44
C VAL A 123 25.49 -9.33 -31.90
N ASP A 124 24.46 -9.35 -32.72
CA ASP A 124 24.54 -8.89 -34.11
C ASP A 124 23.58 -7.73 -34.36
N GLY A 125 23.76 -7.01 -35.42
CA GLY A 125 22.91 -5.89 -35.73
C GLY A 125 23.35 -5.08 -36.92
N ASN A 126 22.73 -3.92 -37.07
CA ASN A 126 23.05 -2.99 -38.14
C ASN A 126 23.03 -1.53 -37.62
N THR A 127 24.15 -0.84 -37.79
CA THR A 127 24.36 0.54 -37.31
C THR A 127 23.63 1.57 -38.17
N ILE A 128 23.28 1.28 -39.41
CA ILE A 128 22.52 2.15 -40.30
C ILE A 128 21.02 2.04 -40.00
N GLU A 129 20.52 0.81 -39.79
CA GLU A 129 19.15 0.54 -39.36
C GLU A 129 18.94 0.78 -37.87
N GLU A 130 20.05 0.96 -37.12
CA GLU A 130 20.09 1.23 -35.69
C GLU A 130 19.40 0.14 -34.86
N ARG A 131 19.59 -1.10 -35.24
CA ARG A 131 19.05 -2.27 -34.58
C ARG A 131 20.13 -3.20 -34.04
N ILE A 132 19.79 -3.87 -32.95
CA ILE A 132 20.57 -4.96 -32.36
C ILE A 132 19.70 -6.19 -32.21
N HIS A 133 20.34 -7.35 -32.24
CA HIS A 133 19.76 -8.65 -31.98
C HIS A 133 20.68 -9.46 -31.07
N ILE A 134 20.12 -10.05 -30.01
CA ILE A 134 20.80 -10.95 -29.08
C ILE A 134 20.12 -12.31 -29.19
N PRO A 135 20.73 -13.30 -29.89
CA PRO A 135 20.07 -14.57 -30.20
C PRO A 135 20.01 -15.55 -29.02
N GLY A 136 20.55 -15.20 -27.88
CA GLY A 136 20.60 -16.05 -26.69
C GLY A 136 20.08 -15.30 -25.46
N ASN A 137 20.74 -15.60 -24.33
CA ASN A 137 20.48 -14.86 -23.11
C ASN A 137 20.91 -13.39 -23.27
N GLY A 138 20.00 -12.49 -23.01
CA GLY A 138 20.25 -11.06 -22.98
C GLY A 138 19.87 -10.47 -21.64
N HIS A 139 20.62 -9.48 -21.20
CA HIS A 139 20.33 -8.67 -20.04
C HIS A 139 20.09 -7.23 -20.50
N MET A 140 19.00 -6.63 -20.04
CA MET A 140 18.61 -5.25 -20.39
C MET A 140 18.53 -4.40 -19.15
N LEU A 141 19.24 -3.26 -19.16
CA LEU A 141 19.17 -2.22 -18.15
C LEU A 141 18.68 -0.92 -18.79
N GLN A 142 17.65 -0.32 -18.23
CA GLN A 142 17.14 0.99 -18.63
C GLN A 142 16.88 1.85 -17.41
N PHE A 143 17.67 2.90 -17.27
CA PHE A 143 17.53 3.90 -16.20
C PHE A 143 17.47 5.33 -16.77
N THR A 144 17.08 5.45 -18.03
CA THR A 144 16.95 6.74 -18.72
C THR A 144 16.01 7.66 -17.94
N PRO A 145 16.43 8.91 -17.60
CA PRO A 145 15.58 9.86 -16.90
C PRO A 145 14.24 10.08 -17.60
N GLY A 146 13.15 10.03 -16.83
CA GLY A 146 11.80 10.19 -17.35
C GLY A 146 11.21 8.95 -18.04
N GLN A 147 11.88 7.81 -17.99
CA GLN A 147 11.37 6.52 -18.46
C GLN A 147 11.22 5.51 -17.32
N THR A 148 10.39 4.47 -17.53
CA THR A 148 10.28 3.38 -16.56
C THR A 148 11.61 2.67 -16.41
N GLU A 149 12.06 2.48 -15.18
CA GLU A 149 13.24 1.67 -14.87
C GLU A 149 12.98 0.21 -15.21
N VAL A 150 13.91 -0.40 -15.96
CA VAL A 150 13.79 -1.78 -16.40
C VAL A 150 15.10 -2.51 -16.15
N MET A 151 15.02 -3.71 -15.59
CA MET A 151 16.10 -4.68 -15.47
C MET A 151 15.53 -6.05 -15.83
N LEU A 152 15.85 -6.57 -16.97
CA LEU A 152 15.28 -7.82 -17.49
C LEU A 152 16.36 -8.77 -17.98
N ASP A 153 16.22 -10.04 -17.63
CA ASP A 153 16.90 -11.17 -18.26
C ASP A 153 15.91 -11.88 -19.18
N GLY A 154 16.29 -12.15 -20.41
CA GLY A 154 15.42 -12.86 -21.36
C GLY A 154 16.17 -13.41 -22.55
N PHE A 155 15.43 -13.88 -23.54
CA PHE A 155 15.95 -14.51 -24.74
C PHE A 155 15.52 -13.75 -25.99
N GLU A 156 16.22 -13.97 -27.11
CA GLU A 156 15.84 -13.48 -28.45
C GLU A 156 15.48 -12.01 -28.42
N THR A 157 16.41 -11.16 -27.95
CA THR A 157 16.19 -9.74 -27.82
C THR A 157 16.40 -9.05 -29.16
N ASN A 158 15.38 -8.37 -29.64
CA ASN A 158 15.45 -7.48 -30.80
C ASN A 158 15.14 -6.06 -30.35
N TYR A 159 15.97 -5.09 -30.69
CA TYR A 159 15.76 -3.70 -30.29
C TYR A 159 16.29 -2.70 -31.30
N ASN A 160 15.51 -1.69 -31.56
CA ASN A 160 15.93 -0.50 -32.35
C ASN A 160 16.15 0.65 -31.39
N TYR A 161 17.40 1.09 -31.28
CA TYR A 161 17.80 2.09 -30.29
C TYR A 161 17.47 3.54 -30.70
N ARG A 162 17.11 3.81 -31.98
CA ARG A 162 16.55 5.11 -32.40
C ARG A 162 15.09 5.23 -32.04
N THR A 163 14.28 4.25 -32.48
CA THR A 163 12.82 4.26 -32.26
C THR A 163 12.42 3.83 -30.86
N ARG A 164 13.37 3.23 -30.11
CA ARG A 164 13.13 2.63 -28.77
C ARG A 164 12.04 1.58 -28.80
N THR A 165 11.97 0.83 -29.88
CA THR A 165 11.02 -0.28 -30.03
C THR A 165 11.77 -1.60 -30.09
N GLY A 166 11.16 -2.64 -29.53
CA GLY A 166 11.80 -3.95 -29.53
C GLY A 166 10.98 -5.02 -28.86
N SER A 167 11.59 -6.19 -28.74
CA SER A 167 10.99 -7.32 -28.03
C SER A 167 12.04 -8.19 -27.35
N MET A 168 11.63 -8.88 -26.31
CA MET A 168 12.41 -9.86 -25.57
C MET A 168 11.50 -11.03 -25.21
N GLU A 169 11.93 -12.24 -25.51
CA GLU A 169 11.15 -13.46 -25.24
C GLU A 169 11.51 -14.05 -23.87
N SER A 170 10.53 -14.72 -23.26
CA SER A 170 10.72 -15.46 -21.97
C SER A 170 11.48 -14.68 -20.91
N ALA A 171 11.13 -13.39 -20.75
CA ALA A 171 11.88 -12.50 -19.88
C ALA A 171 11.36 -12.48 -18.44
N LYS A 172 12.27 -12.20 -17.52
CA LYS A 172 12.02 -12.02 -16.08
C LYS A 172 12.90 -10.91 -15.54
N GLY A 173 12.43 -10.20 -14.54
CA GLY A 173 13.20 -9.16 -13.88
C GLY A 173 12.34 -8.11 -13.19
N LYS A 174 12.82 -6.87 -13.14
CA LYS A 174 12.16 -5.76 -12.47
C LYS A 174 11.74 -4.69 -13.48
N VAL A 175 10.50 -4.26 -13.44
CA VAL A 175 9.96 -3.12 -14.19
C VAL A 175 9.32 -2.17 -13.19
N ALA A 176 9.86 -0.98 -13.06
CA ALA A 176 9.62 -0.09 -11.92
C ALA A 176 9.80 -0.86 -10.59
N GLU A 177 8.86 -0.75 -9.68
CA GLU A 177 8.87 -1.44 -8.37
C GLU A 177 8.33 -2.89 -8.42
N ASN A 178 8.13 -3.46 -9.62
CA ASN A 178 7.47 -4.76 -9.74
C ASN A 178 8.40 -5.82 -10.34
N TYR A 179 8.47 -6.97 -9.68
CA TYR A 179 9.06 -8.18 -10.26
C TYR A 179 8.06 -8.76 -11.25
N MET A 180 8.52 -8.99 -12.46
CA MET A 180 7.70 -9.44 -13.57
C MET A 180 8.32 -10.64 -14.27
N THR A 181 7.47 -11.50 -14.80
CA THR A 181 7.83 -12.51 -15.77
C THR A 181 6.85 -12.44 -16.92
N GLY A 182 7.25 -12.83 -18.12
CA GLY A 182 6.35 -12.89 -19.26
C GLY A 182 6.91 -13.73 -20.37
N LYS A 183 6.03 -14.28 -21.21
CA LYS A 183 6.47 -15.02 -22.40
C LYS A 183 7.10 -14.11 -23.44
N LYS A 184 6.60 -12.87 -23.52
CA LYS A 184 7.11 -11.85 -24.42
C LYS A 184 6.94 -10.47 -23.80
N PHE A 185 7.97 -9.65 -23.89
CA PHE A 185 7.94 -8.22 -23.64
C PHE A 185 8.07 -7.49 -24.98
N GLU A 186 7.27 -6.47 -25.17
CA GLU A 186 7.38 -5.52 -26.28
C GLU A 186 7.60 -4.12 -25.71
N PHE A 187 8.61 -3.44 -26.23
CA PHE A 187 9.02 -2.11 -25.81
C PHE A 187 8.57 -1.09 -26.84
N TYR A 188 8.00 0.01 -26.36
CA TYR A 188 7.57 1.17 -27.11
C TYR A 188 8.03 2.44 -26.39
N PRO A 189 8.18 3.59 -27.08
CA PRO A 189 8.60 4.84 -26.44
C PRO A 189 7.69 5.28 -25.28
N ASP A 190 6.41 4.97 -25.37
CA ASP A 190 5.35 5.41 -24.46
C ASP A 190 4.83 4.30 -23.51
N LYS A 191 5.21 3.04 -23.76
CA LYS A 191 4.72 1.91 -22.95
C LYS A 191 5.54 0.64 -23.12
N ILE A 192 5.35 -0.28 -22.17
CA ILE A 192 5.82 -1.66 -22.24
C ILE A 192 4.59 -2.58 -22.25
N ILE A 193 4.57 -3.59 -23.13
CA ILE A 193 3.51 -4.61 -23.17
C ILE A 193 4.12 -5.96 -22.79
N VAL A 194 3.47 -6.67 -21.86
CA VAL A 194 3.89 -8.01 -21.42
C VAL A 194 2.77 -8.98 -21.71
N TYR A 195 3.10 -10.08 -22.39
CA TYR A 195 2.15 -11.14 -22.73
C TYR A 195 2.37 -12.37 -21.84
N ASP A 196 1.25 -12.98 -21.40
CA ASP A 196 1.21 -14.13 -20.50
C ASP A 196 2.16 -13.95 -19.31
N GLY A 197 2.01 -12.80 -18.65
CA GLY A 197 2.95 -12.35 -17.65
C GLY A 197 2.41 -12.48 -16.22
N THR A 198 3.35 -12.47 -15.28
CA THR A 198 3.07 -12.31 -13.86
C THR A 198 3.66 -11.01 -13.35
N LYS A 199 3.01 -10.45 -12.36
CA LYS A 199 3.45 -9.27 -11.63
C LYS A 199 3.36 -9.53 -10.13
N THR A 200 4.40 -9.14 -9.39
CA THR A 200 4.40 -9.16 -7.93
C THR A 200 5.34 -8.07 -7.40
N LYS A 201 5.10 -7.58 -6.19
CA LYS A 201 6.10 -6.80 -5.45
C LYS A 201 6.99 -7.67 -4.55
N CYS A 202 6.75 -8.97 -4.54
CA CYS A 202 7.49 -9.95 -3.75
C CYS A 202 8.80 -10.33 -4.44
N SER A 203 9.95 -10.08 -3.79
CA SER A 203 11.27 -10.38 -4.31
C SER A 203 11.66 -11.87 -4.28
N ALA A 204 10.84 -12.72 -3.66
CA ALA A 204 11.10 -14.15 -3.56
C ALA A 204 11.04 -14.85 -4.94
N ILE A 205 11.91 -15.83 -5.17
CA ILE A 205 11.90 -16.66 -6.38
C ILE A 205 10.53 -17.33 -6.58
N ASN A 206 9.91 -17.79 -5.48
CA ASN A 206 8.53 -18.29 -5.43
C ASN A 206 7.68 -17.34 -4.62
N PRO A 207 7.08 -16.32 -5.22
CA PRO A 207 6.37 -15.30 -4.49
C PRO A 207 5.13 -15.83 -3.76
N ASP A 208 4.87 -15.31 -2.56
CA ASP A 208 3.69 -15.69 -1.78
C ASP A 208 2.40 -15.28 -2.50
N TYR A 209 2.45 -14.19 -3.28
CA TYR A 209 1.35 -13.71 -4.10
C TYR A 209 1.82 -13.18 -5.45
N SER A 210 0.97 -13.29 -6.45
CA SER A 210 1.20 -12.72 -7.77
C SER A 210 -0.12 -12.42 -8.49
N LEU A 211 -0.04 -11.49 -9.44
CA LEU A 211 -1.09 -11.25 -10.43
C LEU A 211 -0.59 -11.86 -11.75
N TYR A 212 -1.33 -12.80 -12.29
CA TYR A 212 -1.13 -13.26 -13.66
C TYR A 212 -2.10 -12.51 -14.58
N ALA A 213 -1.64 -12.11 -15.76
CA ALA A 213 -2.50 -11.55 -16.80
C ALA A 213 -2.08 -12.04 -18.19
N ARG A 214 -3.06 -12.15 -19.09
CA ARG A 214 -2.75 -12.47 -20.51
C ARG A 214 -2.01 -11.33 -21.19
N LYS A 215 -2.32 -10.09 -20.83
CA LYS A 215 -1.66 -8.88 -21.32
C LYS A 215 -1.54 -7.88 -20.20
N ILE A 216 -0.36 -7.27 -20.06
CA ILE A 216 -0.11 -6.17 -19.14
C ILE A 216 0.43 -5.01 -19.96
N GLU A 217 -0.20 -3.85 -19.88
CA GLU A 217 0.25 -2.61 -20.51
C GLU A 217 0.74 -1.68 -19.40
N ILE A 218 1.99 -1.25 -19.47
CA ILE A 218 2.64 -0.39 -18.49
C ILE A 218 2.88 0.96 -19.15
N TYR A 219 2.23 1.99 -18.68
CA TYR A 219 2.44 3.39 -19.09
C TYR A 219 3.30 4.05 -18.01
N PRO A 220 4.52 4.50 -18.35
CA PRO A 220 5.45 5.09 -17.40
C PRO A 220 4.81 6.23 -16.61
N ASP A 221 5.08 6.26 -15.29
CA ASP A 221 4.60 7.30 -14.36
C ASP A 221 3.09 7.61 -14.42
N ASP A 222 2.31 6.72 -15.01
CA ASP A 222 0.86 6.87 -15.10
C ASP A 222 0.12 5.67 -14.53
N LYS A 223 0.07 4.57 -15.27
CA LYS A 223 -0.73 3.41 -14.88
C LYS A 223 -0.23 2.10 -15.48
N MET A 224 -0.71 1.01 -14.90
CA MET A 224 -0.57 -0.33 -15.44
C MET A 224 -1.97 -0.92 -15.64
N VAL A 225 -2.26 -1.43 -16.84
CA VAL A 225 -3.54 -2.06 -17.18
C VAL A 225 -3.31 -3.55 -17.43
N LEU A 226 -3.96 -4.38 -16.64
CA LEU A 226 -3.88 -5.83 -16.73
C LEU A 226 -5.18 -6.39 -17.30
N HIS A 227 -5.09 -7.26 -18.29
CA HIS A 227 -6.24 -7.90 -18.94
C HIS A 227 -6.31 -9.40 -18.63
N ASN A 228 -7.51 -9.91 -18.35
CA ASN A 228 -7.74 -11.29 -17.92
C ASN A 228 -6.91 -11.69 -16.70
N VAL A 229 -7.08 -10.93 -15.62
CA VAL A 229 -6.27 -11.01 -14.41
C VAL A 229 -6.69 -12.18 -13.53
N ARG A 230 -5.71 -12.89 -12.98
CA ARG A 230 -5.90 -13.90 -11.94
C ARG A 230 -5.04 -13.53 -10.73
N PHE A 231 -5.68 -13.34 -9.61
CA PHE A 231 -5.02 -13.11 -8.32
C PHE A 231 -4.64 -14.48 -7.74
N LYS A 232 -3.35 -14.66 -7.45
CA LYS A 232 -2.80 -15.94 -6.99
C LYS A 232 -2.11 -15.80 -5.63
N ILE A 233 -2.34 -16.78 -4.75
CA ILE A 233 -1.61 -16.99 -3.50
C ILE A 233 -0.97 -18.37 -3.60
N LYS A 234 0.36 -18.45 -3.45
CA LYS A 234 1.13 -19.70 -3.61
C LYS A 234 0.74 -20.47 -4.88
N GLY A 235 0.51 -19.74 -5.98
CA GLY A 235 0.11 -20.31 -7.27
C GLY A 235 -1.37 -20.61 -7.44
N LEU A 236 -2.16 -20.68 -6.37
CA LEU A 236 -3.61 -20.94 -6.44
C LEU A 236 -4.38 -19.66 -6.77
N THR A 237 -5.26 -19.73 -7.76
CA THR A 237 -6.13 -18.60 -8.13
C THR A 237 -7.32 -18.52 -7.19
N PHE A 238 -7.50 -17.40 -6.51
CA PHE A 238 -8.65 -17.16 -5.62
C PHE A 238 -9.63 -16.11 -6.17
N LEU A 239 -9.19 -15.24 -7.07
CA LEU A 239 -10.01 -14.20 -7.70
C LEU A 239 -9.59 -14.00 -9.15
N SER A 240 -10.55 -13.70 -10.02
CA SER A 240 -10.29 -13.34 -11.41
C SER A 240 -11.09 -12.10 -11.82
N LYS A 241 -10.50 -11.27 -12.67
CA LYS A 241 -11.15 -10.09 -13.27
C LYS A 241 -10.83 -10.01 -14.75
N SER A 242 -11.76 -9.47 -15.54
CA SER A 242 -11.52 -9.19 -16.96
C SER A 242 -10.45 -8.13 -17.17
N GLN A 243 -10.46 -7.09 -16.32
CA GLN A 243 -9.50 -5.99 -16.35
C GLN A 243 -9.21 -5.48 -14.93
N TYR A 244 -7.96 -5.08 -14.70
CA TYR A 244 -7.51 -4.44 -13.47
C TYR A 244 -6.54 -3.32 -13.80
N GLU A 245 -6.79 -2.13 -13.26
CA GLU A 245 -5.92 -0.96 -13.46
C GLU A 245 -5.23 -0.60 -12.13
N VAL A 246 -3.94 -0.36 -12.20
CA VAL A 246 -3.10 0.08 -11.08
C VAL A 246 -2.56 1.45 -11.43
N ASN A 247 -2.78 2.45 -10.57
CA ASN A 247 -2.19 3.78 -10.74
C ASN A 247 -0.75 3.75 -10.21
N LEU A 248 0.23 4.07 -11.06
CA LEU A 248 1.65 4.09 -10.70
C LEU A 248 2.08 5.38 -9.99
N LYS A 249 1.29 6.47 -10.11
CA LYS A 249 1.54 7.75 -9.43
C LYS A 249 1.15 7.74 -7.95
N LYS A 250 0.24 6.83 -7.56
CA LYS A 250 -0.21 6.67 -6.19
C LYS A 250 0.26 5.31 -5.72
N ASP A 251 0.91 5.27 -4.59
CA ASP A 251 1.30 4.04 -3.92
C ASP A 251 0.03 3.26 -3.50
N THR A 252 -0.57 2.58 -4.47
CA THR A 252 -1.70 1.69 -4.25
C THR A 252 -1.12 0.36 -3.80
N THR A 253 -1.16 0.13 -2.51
CA THR A 253 -0.75 -1.12 -1.90
C THR A 253 -1.62 -2.26 -2.43
N ILE A 254 -1.06 -3.06 -3.34
CA ILE A 254 -1.72 -4.27 -3.88
C ILE A 254 -2.09 -5.24 -2.76
N SER A 255 -1.39 -5.18 -1.62
CA SER A 255 -1.69 -5.96 -0.42
C SER A 255 -3.16 -5.83 0.03
N ASP A 256 -3.83 -4.72 -0.24
CA ASP A 256 -5.23 -4.51 0.14
C ASP A 256 -6.21 -5.44 -0.63
N TRP A 257 -5.81 -5.95 -1.79
CA TRP A 257 -6.61 -6.88 -2.58
C TRP A 257 -6.49 -8.33 -2.15
N PHE A 258 -5.52 -8.66 -1.31
CA PHE A 258 -5.32 -10.01 -0.82
C PHE A 258 -6.05 -10.22 0.51
N PRO A 259 -6.68 -11.39 0.73
CA PRO A 259 -7.35 -11.68 1.99
C PRO A 259 -6.36 -11.75 3.15
N ARG A 260 -6.82 -11.31 4.31
CA ARG A 260 -6.15 -11.46 5.59
C ARG A 260 -6.85 -12.55 6.37
N PHE A 261 -6.11 -13.31 7.14
CA PHE A 261 -6.63 -14.41 7.94
C PHE A 261 -6.22 -14.22 9.39
N GLY A 262 -7.01 -14.76 10.29
CA GLY A 262 -6.61 -14.77 11.67
C GLY A 262 -7.54 -15.60 12.55
N TYR A 263 -7.16 -15.63 13.81
CA TYR A 263 -7.92 -16.26 14.89
C TYR A 263 -7.88 -15.38 16.12
N ASP A 264 -9.02 -15.21 16.75
CA ASP A 264 -9.16 -14.63 18.09
C ASP A 264 -10.29 -15.32 18.86
N LYS A 265 -10.30 -15.15 20.18
CA LYS A 265 -11.29 -15.78 21.06
C LYS A 265 -12.72 -15.32 20.76
N THR A 266 -12.90 -14.05 20.37
CA THR A 266 -14.20 -13.40 20.17
C THR A 266 -14.84 -13.78 18.85
N ASN A 267 -14.05 -13.85 17.77
CA ASN A 267 -14.53 -14.09 16.41
C ASN A 267 -14.30 -15.53 15.93
N GLY A 268 -13.41 -16.29 16.58
CA GLY A 268 -12.95 -17.58 16.09
C GLY A 268 -11.97 -17.41 14.93
N LEU A 269 -11.97 -18.34 13.98
CA LEU A 269 -11.27 -18.17 12.71
C LEU A 269 -11.99 -17.11 11.88
N TRP A 270 -11.24 -16.22 11.28
CA TRP A 270 -11.80 -15.19 10.40
C TRP A 270 -10.98 -14.97 9.13
N VAL A 271 -11.67 -14.58 8.09
CA VAL A 271 -11.11 -14.14 6.82
C VAL A 271 -11.63 -12.74 6.53
N ARG A 272 -10.77 -11.82 6.14
CA ARG A 272 -11.11 -10.45 5.76
C ARG A 272 -10.52 -10.12 4.41
N GLN A 273 -11.34 -9.60 3.51
CA GLN A 273 -10.94 -9.10 2.21
C GLN A 273 -11.36 -7.65 2.09
N HIS A 274 -10.43 -6.78 1.73
CA HIS A 274 -10.72 -5.40 1.39
C HIS A 274 -10.75 -5.24 -0.12
N LEU A 275 -11.82 -4.66 -0.64
CA LEU A 275 -11.97 -4.34 -2.07
C LEU A 275 -12.17 -2.84 -2.22
N LYS A 276 -11.39 -2.20 -3.06
CA LYS A 276 -11.47 -0.77 -3.37
C LYS A 276 -11.59 -0.58 -4.87
N GLN A 277 -12.59 0.20 -5.33
CA GLN A 277 -12.82 0.44 -6.76
C GLN A 277 -13.25 1.88 -7.01
N PRO A 278 -12.57 2.65 -7.87
CA PRO A 278 -13.08 3.91 -8.36
C PRO A 278 -14.30 3.63 -9.25
N ILE A 279 -15.42 4.29 -8.98
CA ILE A 279 -16.67 4.14 -9.77
C ILE A 279 -16.99 5.38 -10.58
N ALA A 280 -16.46 6.54 -10.19
CA ALA A 280 -16.53 7.78 -10.94
C ALA A 280 -15.36 8.69 -10.58
N LYS A 281 -15.20 9.81 -11.29
CA LYS A 281 -14.21 10.84 -10.94
C LYS A 281 -14.47 11.32 -9.51
N LYS A 282 -13.47 11.16 -8.63
CA LYS A 282 -13.54 11.54 -7.20
C LYS A 282 -14.52 10.71 -6.36
N VAL A 283 -15.06 9.62 -6.89
CA VAL A 283 -15.94 8.69 -6.16
C VAL A 283 -15.30 7.32 -6.11
N THR A 284 -15.12 6.82 -4.93
CA THR A 284 -14.59 5.49 -4.67
C THR A 284 -15.59 4.64 -3.93
N ALA A 285 -15.67 3.44 -4.42
CA ALA A 285 -16.39 2.30 -3.95
C ALA A 285 -15.44 1.37 -3.14
N ASN A 286 -15.68 0.94 -1.76
CA ASN A 286 -14.88 -0.06 -1.02
C ASN A 286 -15.76 -0.97 -0.19
N GLU A 287 -15.37 -2.19 -0.07
CA GLU A 287 -16.02 -3.20 0.74
C GLU A 287 -15.00 -3.96 1.59
N ASN A 288 -15.29 -4.11 2.86
CA ASN A 288 -14.65 -5.09 3.72
C ASN A 288 -15.58 -6.29 3.84
N ILE A 289 -15.24 -7.36 3.15
CA ILE A 289 -15.90 -8.65 3.32
C ILE A 289 -15.21 -9.36 4.47
N ARG A 290 -15.95 -9.69 5.52
CA ARG A 290 -15.42 -10.38 6.69
C ARG A 290 -16.33 -11.55 7.05
N TYR A 291 -15.77 -12.73 7.08
CA TYR A 291 -16.41 -13.93 7.62
C TYR A 291 -15.71 -14.36 8.91
N THR A 292 -16.48 -14.72 9.91
CA THR A 292 -15.99 -15.21 11.19
C THR A 292 -16.76 -16.47 11.58
N THR A 293 -16.10 -17.46 12.17
CA THR A 293 -16.76 -18.73 12.54
C THR A 293 -17.71 -18.62 13.72
N LYS A 294 -17.63 -17.53 14.50
CA LYS A 294 -18.49 -17.28 15.67
C LYS A 294 -19.57 -16.23 15.47
N LYS A 295 -19.41 -15.34 14.47
CA LYS A 295 -20.33 -14.23 14.25
C LYS A 295 -20.79 -14.13 12.79
N ASP A 296 -20.52 -15.14 11.96
CA ASP A 296 -20.83 -15.20 10.54
C ASP A 296 -20.32 -13.98 9.76
N TRP A 297 -21.07 -13.54 8.73
CA TRP A 297 -20.70 -12.43 7.87
C TRP A 297 -20.85 -11.09 8.60
N ARG A 298 -19.77 -10.30 8.57
CA ARG A 298 -19.67 -8.96 9.13
C ARG A 298 -19.12 -8.00 8.07
N ASN A 299 -19.90 -7.82 7.00
CA ASN A 299 -19.49 -6.97 5.90
C ASN A 299 -19.71 -5.49 6.23
N GLU A 300 -18.78 -4.68 5.75
CA GLU A 300 -18.82 -3.24 5.77
C GLU A 300 -18.82 -2.72 4.35
N PHE A 301 -19.62 -1.73 4.10
CA PHE A 301 -19.82 -1.11 2.80
C PHE A 301 -19.87 0.41 2.93
N ASN A 302 -19.26 1.06 2.01
CA ASN A 302 -19.28 2.50 2.03
C ASN A 302 -19.06 3.15 0.63
N ILE A 303 -19.67 4.31 0.30
CA ILE A 303 -19.43 5.20 -0.85
C ILE A 303 -18.79 6.51 -0.39
N ASN A 304 -17.64 6.87 -0.93
CA ASN A 304 -16.97 8.14 -0.68
C ASN A 304 -16.92 9.01 -1.92
N TRP A 305 -17.20 10.24 -1.71
CA TRP A 305 -16.87 11.34 -2.60
C TRP A 305 -15.89 12.28 -1.90
N GLU A 306 -14.83 12.71 -2.61
CA GLU A 306 -13.82 13.63 -2.08
C GLU A 306 -13.43 14.66 -3.14
N ASN A 307 -13.41 15.94 -2.75
CA ASN A 307 -13.01 17.03 -3.63
C ASN A 307 -12.53 18.26 -2.84
N ALA A 308 -11.24 18.63 -3.01
CA ALA A 308 -10.66 19.85 -2.45
C ALA A 308 -10.98 20.06 -0.95
N GLY A 309 -10.75 19.00 -0.14
CA GLY A 309 -11.01 19.02 1.29
C GLY A 309 -12.45 18.71 1.71
N ASN A 310 -13.42 18.80 0.78
CA ASN A 310 -14.79 18.35 1.04
C ASN A 310 -14.89 16.83 0.85
N TYR A 311 -15.66 16.18 1.69
CA TYR A 311 -15.94 14.75 1.57
C TYR A 311 -17.38 14.42 1.99
N ALA A 312 -17.90 13.39 1.35
CA ALA A 312 -19.16 12.77 1.75
C ALA A 312 -19.00 11.24 1.71
N ARG A 313 -19.54 10.57 2.72
CA ARG A 313 -19.44 9.13 2.89
C ARG A 313 -20.77 8.52 3.28
N VAL A 314 -21.27 7.61 2.48
CA VAL A 314 -22.38 6.73 2.87
C VAL A 314 -21.81 5.41 3.35
N THR A 315 -22.16 5.00 4.55
CA THR A 315 -21.64 3.80 5.21
C THR A 315 -22.79 2.85 5.55
N GLN A 316 -22.60 1.56 5.33
CA GLN A 316 -23.53 0.51 5.75
C GLN A 316 -22.76 -0.74 6.16
N GLY A 317 -23.20 -1.44 7.20
CA GLY A 317 -22.60 -2.70 7.61
C GLY A 317 -22.16 -2.72 9.06
N TYR A 318 -21.23 -3.62 9.37
CA TYR A 318 -20.78 -3.88 10.73
C TYR A 318 -19.40 -3.29 10.98
N PHE A 319 -19.26 -2.59 12.11
CA PHE A 319 -18.02 -1.95 12.56
C PHE A 319 -17.69 -2.44 13.97
N ASP A 320 -16.41 -2.66 14.23
CA ASP A 320 -15.87 -3.00 15.54
C ASP A 320 -14.96 -1.90 16.07
N ASP A 321 -14.94 -1.73 17.38
CA ASP A 321 -14.02 -0.84 18.12
C ASP A 321 -12.80 -1.61 18.65
N SER A 322 -11.92 -0.90 19.38
CA SER A 322 -10.71 -1.48 19.99
C SER A 322 -10.97 -2.51 21.10
N ASP A 323 -12.18 -2.59 21.59
CA ASP A 323 -12.61 -3.49 22.68
C ASP A 323 -13.58 -4.57 22.19
N ASP A 324 -13.58 -4.86 20.88
CA ASP A 324 -14.41 -5.88 20.21
C ASP A 324 -15.93 -5.64 20.32
N ASN A 325 -16.36 -4.40 20.59
CA ASN A 325 -17.77 -4.02 20.51
C ASN A 325 -18.17 -3.79 19.06
N TRP A 326 -19.31 -4.34 18.66
CA TRP A 326 -19.80 -4.26 17.31
C TRP A 326 -21.03 -3.40 17.17
N ILE A 327 -21.04 -2.51 16.19
CA ILE A 327 -22.21 -1.74 15.79
C ILE A 327 -22.56 -2.03 14.33
N LYS A 328 -23.86 -1.94 13.99
CA LYS A 328 -24.34 -2.00 12.61
C LYS A 328 -24.90 -0.65 12.21
N LYS A 329 -24.29 -0.01 11.21
CA LYS A 329 -24.81 1.19 10.55
C LYS A 329 -25.78 0.81 9.42
N GLN A 330 -26.99 1.50 9.29
CA GLN A 330 -28.13 1.03 8.47
C GLN A 330 -28.89 2.15 7.73
N PRO A 331 -28.41 2.87 6.74
CA PRO A 331 -27.06 3.37 6.51
C PRO A 331 -26.73 4.59 7.40
N SER A 332 -25.50 5.11 7.26
CA SER A 332 -25.05 6.37 7.87
C SER A 332 -24.41 7.25 6.81
N LEU A 333 -24.71 8.56 6.83
CA LEU A 333 -24.12 9.58 5.97
C LEU A 333 -23.22 10.47 6.82
N LEU A 334 -21.94 10.51 6.49
CA LEU A 334 -20.97 11.46 7.02
C LEU A 334 -20.66 12.48 5.94
N VAL A 335 -20.70 13.75 6.26
CA VAL A 335 -20.26 14.85 5.40
C VAL A 335 -19.27 15.72 6.16
N GLY A 336 -18.29 16.29 5.47
CA GLY A 336 -17.32 17.13 6.13
C GLY A 336 -16.44 17.92 5.19
N HIS A 337 -15.64 18.76 5.84
CA HIS A 337 -14.62 19.56 5.19
C HIS A 337 -13.38 19.63 6.08
N THR A 338 -12.21 19.56 5.44
CA THR A 338 -10.93 19.77 6.13
C THR A 338 -10.04 20.66 5.26
N ALA A 339 -9.37 21.62 5.89
CA ALA A 339 -8.45 22.50 5.20
C ALA A 339 -7.38 23.06 6.15
N ARG A 340 -6.30 23.57 5.57
CA ARG A 340 -5.30 24.37 6.29
C ARG A 340 -5.83 25.77 6.53
N ILE A 341 -5.53 26.35 7.67
CA ILE A 341 -5.90 27.74 8.01
C ILE A 341 -4.85 28.69 7.39
N GLY A 342 -5.14 29.19 6.20
CA GLY A 342 -4.20 30.05 5.46
C GLY A 342 -2.84 29.38 5.27
N ASN A 343 -1.76 30.10 5.59
CA ASN A 343 -0.39 29.59 5.57
C ASN A 343 0.11 29.11 6.93
N SER A 344 -0.78 29.02 7.93
CA SER A 344 -0.43 28.58 9.28
C SER A 344 -0.22 27.07 9.34
N PRO A 345 0.43 26.53 10.37
CA PRO A 345 0.56 25.08 10.58
C PRO A 345 -0.71 24.42 11.11
N PHE A 346 -1.81 25.15 11.22
CA PHE A 346 -3.07 24.64 11.73
C PHE A 346 -3.98 24.13 10.61
N HIS A 347 -4.65 23.01 10.87
CA HIS A 347 -5.69 22.43 10.03
C HIS A 347 -6.98 22.34 10.82
N TYR A 348 -8.08 22.72 10.23
CA TYR A 348 -9.41 22.52 10.82
C TYR A 348 -10.16 21.41 10.11
N SER A 349 -11.08 20.79 10.81
CA SER A 349 -12.06 19.86 10.28
C SER A 349 -13.45 20.18 10.84
N ILE A 350 -14.45 20.10 9.98
CA ILE A 350 -15.86 20.20 10.37
C ILE A 350 -16.57 19.03 9.72
N ASN A 351 -17.27 18.24 10.50
CA ASN A 351 -18.03 17.12 9.96
C ASN A 351 -19.32 16.86 10.75
N GLY A 352 -20.25 16.18 10.11
CA GLY A 352 -21.46 15.70 10.74
C GLY A 352 -21.84 14.32 10.19
N GLU A 353 -22.29 13.45 11.07
CA GLU A 353 -22.80 12.12 10.74
C GLU A 353 -24.28 12.03 11.13
N TYR A 354 -25.07 11.43 10.23
CA TYR A 354 -26.45 11.08 10.48
C TYR A 354 -26.74 9.68 9.95
N GLY A 355 -27.26 8.79 10.78
CA GLY A 355 -27.60 7.45 10.36
C GLY A 355 -28.39 6.67 11.39
N ARG A 356 -28.82 5.48 11.00
CA ARG A 356 -29.44 4.52 11.89
C ARG A 356 -28.40 3.52 12.35
N TRP A 357 -28.21 3.46 13.67
CA TRP A 357 -27.24 2.57 14.30
C TRP A 357 -27.98 1.49 15.10
N LYS A 358 -27.42 0.27 15.12
CA LYS A 358 -27.95 -0.88 15.86
C LYS A 358 -26.84 -1.62 16.58
N GLN A 359 -27.01 -1.88 17.88
CA GLN A 359 -26.18 -2.78 18.69
C GLN A 359 -27.07 -3.70 19.51
N GLY A 360 -26.98 -5.01 19.27
CA GLY A 360 -27.96 -5.95 19.85
C GLY A 360 -29.39 -5.61 19.45
N GLU A 361 -30.25 -5.41 20.42
CA GLU A 361 -31.66 -4.98 20.20
C GLU A 361 -31.84 -3.47 20.16
N VAL A 362 -30.83 -2.71 20.61
CA VAL A 362 -30.88 -1.24 20.61
C VAL A 362 -30.77 -0.69 19.19
N LYS A 363 -31.70 0.19 18.83
CA LYS A 363 -31.70 0.92 17.54
C LYS A 363 -31.86 2.39 17.82
N SER A 364 -31.01 3.23 17.25
CA SER A 364 -31.06 4.68 17.40
C SER A 364 -30.82 5.39 16.07
N ASN A 365 -31.47 6.54 15.87
CA ASN A 365 -30.98 7.51 14.90
C ASN A 365 -29.88 8.30 15.55
N HIS A 366 -28.67 8.06 15.10
CA HIS A 366 -27.45 8.71 15.54
C HIS A 366 -27.25 10.01 14.77
N LYS A 367 -27.01 11.11 15.48
CA LYS A 367 -26.62 12.42 14.92
C LYS A 367 -25.37 12.89 15.64
N MET A 368 -24.32 13.19 14.89
CA MET A 368 -23.07 13.69 15.44
C MET A 368 -22.61 14.91 14.66
N TYR A 369 -22.08 15.91 15.36
CA TYR A 369 -21.37 17.06 14.80
C TYR A 369 -20.02 17.17 15.48
N ASN A 370 -18.98 17.37 14.70
CA ASN A 370 -17.62 17.49 15.22
C ASN A 370 -16.89 18.65 14.54
N VAL A 371 -16.19 19.44 15.35
CA VAL A 371 -15.27 20.49 14.89
C VAL A 371 -13.91 20.20 15.50
N GLY A 372 -12.91 20.03 14.63
CA GLY A 372 -11.55 19.67 15.03
C GLY A 372 -10.51 20.69 14.60
N LEU A 373 -9.40 20.69 15.32
CA LEU A 373 -8.19 21.45 15.03
C LEU A 373 -6.99 20.53 15.22
N SER A 374 -6.08 20.52 14.26
CA SER A 374 -4.81 19.83 14.37
C SER A 374 -3.66 20.73 13.96
N TYR A 375 -2.46 20.39 14.42
CA TYR A 375 -1.22 21.09 14.12
C TYR A 375 -0.35 20.23 13.19
N ASP A 376 0.40 20.85 12.29
CA ASP A 376 1.42 20.13 11.50
C ASP A 376 2.37 19.38 12.45
N PRO A 377 2.79 18.15 12.13
CA PRO A 377 3.65 17.39 13.03
C PRO A 377 4.95 18.14 13.38
N ILE A 378 5.16 18.37 14.67
CA ILE A 378 6.37 19.03 15.17
C ILE A 378 7.49 17.98 15.22
N ARG A 379 8.59 18.23 14.50
CA ARG A 379 9.74 17.33 14.43
C ARG A 379 10.93 17.93 15.17
N PHE A 380 11.53 17.14 16.08
CA PHE A 380 12.73 17.53 16.83
C PHE A 380 13.52 16.28 17.24
N GLU A 381 14.80 16.24 16.96
CA GLU A 381 15.73 15.15 17.35
C GLU A 381 15.20 13.72 17.10
N GLY A 382 14.54 13.50 15.95
CA GLY A 382 13.92 12.22 15.58
C GLY A 382 12.57 11.96 16.23
N TRP A 383 12.05 12.84 17.09
CA TRP A 383 10.70 12.82 17.61
C TRP A 383 9.72 13.48 16.62
N LYS A 384 8.48 12.99 16.62
CA LYS A 384 7.38 13.54 15.80
C LYS A 384 6.14 13.71 16.68
N LEU A 385 5.98 14.92 17.22
CA LEU A 385 4.78 15.23 18.05
C LEU A 385 3.60 15.58 17.15
N ASN A 386 2.53 14.79 17.26
CA ASN A 386 1.24 15.06 16.63
C ASN A 386 0.26 15.55 17.69
N LEU A 387 -0.42 16.66 17.40
CA LEU A 387 -1.39 17.28 18.30
C LEU A 387 -2.71 17.51 17.59
N SER A 388 -3.81 17.09 18.21
CA SER A 388 -5.14 17.41 17.72
C SER A 388 -6.13 17.60 18.89
N THR A 389 -7.16 18.39 18.63
CA THR A 389 -8.31 18.55 19.51
C THR A 389 -9.58 18.62 18.69
N SER A 390 -10.69 18.20 19.25
CA SER A 390 -12.01 18.40 18.65
C SER A 390 -13.08 18.58 19.71
N TYR A 391 -14.18 19.15 19.29
CA TYR A 391 -15.40 19.23 20.08
C TYR A 391 -16.50 18.50 19.35
N GLU A 392 -17.12 17.54 20.01
CA GLU A 392 -18.17 16.69 19.47
C GLU A 392 -19.47 16.88 20.22
N VAL A 393 -20.57 16.86 19.46
CA VAL A 393 -21.95 16.88 19.99
C VAL A 393 -22.69 15.71 19.35
N THR A 394 -23.25 14.84 20.19
CA THR A 394 -23.99 13.66 19.73
C THR A 394 -25.38 13.62 20.31
N HIS A 395 -26.34 13.20 19.51
CA HIS A 395 -27.71 12.94 19.90
C HIS A 395 -28.17 11.56 19.47
N GLU A 396 -28.76 10.80 20.38
CA GLU A 396 -29.28 9.46 20.17
C GLU A 396 -30.78 9.41 20.38
N SER A 397 -31.55 9.03 19.35
CA SER A 397 -33.02 9.04 19.44
C SER A 397 -33.61 7.91 20.29
N TYR A 398 -32.82 6.88 20.63
CA TYR A 398 -33.32 5.74 21.43
C TYR A 398 -33.71 6.12 22.84
N ASN A 399 -32.92 6.95 23.49
CA ASN A 399 -33.12 7.39 24.87
C ASN A 399 -33.14 8.92 24.99
N ASP A 400 -33.26 9.62 23.86
CA ASP A 400 -33.19 11.09 23.76
C ASP A 400 -31.91 11.68 24.40
N ALA A 401 -30.82 10.89 24.38
CA ALA A 401 -29.57 11.32 25.00
C ALA A 401 -28.86 12.37 24.16
N HIS A 402 -28.48 13.45 24.83
CA HIS A 402 -27.61 14.50 24.29
C HIS A 402 -26.32 14.53 25.08
N TYR A 403 -25.19 14.36 24.40
CA TYR A 403 -23.89 14.47 25.05
C TYR A 403 -22.89 15.19 24.17
N SER A 404 -21.95 15.86 24.80
CA SER A 404 -20.92 16.61 24.12
C SER A 404 -19.64 16.62 24.93
N GLY A 405 -18.53 16.82 24.28
CA GLY A 405 -17.25 16.92 24.96
C GLY A 405 -16.10 17.30 24.05
N PHE A 406 -15.01 17.71 24.65
CA PHE A 406 -13.73 17.85 23.99
C PHE A 406 -13.03 16.50 23.88
N ASN A 407 -12.30 16.32 22.79
CA ASN A 407 -11.34 15.25 22.59
C ASN A 407 -9.96 15.89 22.41
N TYR A 408 -8.94 15.32 23.04
CA TYR A 408 -7.54 15.73 22.88
C TYR A 408 -6.70 14.50 22.56
N ASP A 409 -5.82 14.63 21.58
CA ASP A 409 -4.83 13.61 21.24
C ASP A 409 -3.44 14.27 21.15
N ALA A 410 -2.50 13.70 21.86
CA ALA A 410 -1.09 14.04 21.77
C ALA A 410 -0.31 12.74 21.60
N THR A 411 0.26 12.49 20.43
CA THR A 411 1.00 11.27 20.11
C THR A 411 2.43 11.62 19.74
N LEU A 412 3.39 10.94 20.37
CA LEU A 412 4.82 11.19 20.26
C LEU A 412 5.55 9.90 19.84
N PRO A 413 5.54 9.50 18.57
CA PRO A 413 6.37 8.43 18.05
C PRO A 413 7.83 8.87 17.88
N LYS A 414 8.75 7.92 18.00
CA LYS A 414 10.19 8.08 17.74
C LYS A 414 10.78 6.80 17.18
N ASP A 415 11.62 6.97 16.18
CA ASP A 415 12.61 5.99 15.78
C ASP A 415 13.92 6.30 16.47
N PHE A 416 14.41 5.38 17.32
CA PHE A 416 15.68 5.54 18.03
C PHE A 416 16.85 5.16 17.15
N ASP A 417 16.70 4.09 16.37
CA ASP A 417 17.64 3.58 15.38
C ASP A 417 16.89 2.68 14.36
N ASP A 418 17.62 1.94 13.51
CA ASP A 418 17.08 1.03 12.51
C ASP A 418 16.39 -0.23 13.10
N ARG A 419 16.53 -0.46 14.42
CA ARG A 419 15.96 -1.61 15.14
C ARG A 419 14.91 -1.23 16.18
N TRP A 420 15.06 -0.06 16.83
CA TRP A 420 14.23 0.37 17.92
C TRP A 420 13.31 1.51 17.52
N SER A 421 12.04 1.35 17.80
CA SER A 421 11.06 2.43 17.72
C SER A 421 10.12 2.38 18.93
N GLY A 422 9.51 3.49 19.25
CA GLY A 422 8.59 3.58 20.36
C GLY A 422 7.66 4.77 20.24
N TYR A 423 6.63 4.80 21.07
CA TYR A 423 5.70 5.90 21.16
C TYR A 423 5.18 6.10 22.58
N GLY A 424 4.80 7.34 22.86
CA GLY A 424 3.91 7.70 23.95
C GLY A 424 2.70 8.45 23.40
N ALA A 425 1.53 8.26 23.98
CA ALA A 425 0.34 9.00 23.60
C ALA A 425 -0.50 9.34 24.83
N TYR A 426 -1.01 10.56 24.88
CA TYR A 426 -2.02 10.97 25.84
C TYR A 426 -3.30 11.32 25.11
N ARG A 427 -4.41 10.74 25.54
CA ARG A 427 -5.71 10.98 24.95
C ARG A 427 -6.74 11.31 26.01
N TYR A 428 -7.58 12.26 25.67
CA TYR A 428 -8.77 12.58 26.43
C TYR A 428 -9.99 12.48 25.52
N GLN A 429 -10.98 11.71 25.94
CA GLN A 429 -12.29 11.65 25.32
C GLN A 429 -13.32 11.60 26.46
N LYS A 430 -14.25 12.53 26.47
CA LYS A 430 -15.25 12.58 27.55
C LYS A 430 -15.98 11.24 27.63
N ASN A 431 -16.02 10.67 28.82
CA ASN A 431 -16.81 9.48 29.10
C ASN A 431 -18.30 9.79 28.97
N ASN A 432 -18.97 9.10 28.06
CA ASN A 432 -20.43 9.24 27.82
C ASN A 432 -21.15 7.89 28.00
N ARG A 433 -20.54 6.92 28.66
CA ARG A 433 -21.06 5.55 28.79
C ARG A 433 -22.44 5.48 29.44
N GLU A 434 -22.73 6.34 30.40
CA GLU A 434 -24.03 6.40 31.07
C GLU A 434 -25.11 7.02 30.17
N LEU A 435 -24.75 7.84 29.21
CA LEU A 435 -25.66 8.56 28.33
C LEU A 435 -25.87 7.83 27.01
N SER A 436 -24.80 7.26 26.43
CA SER A 436 -24.87 6.56 25.16
C SER A 436 -25.61 5.23 25.29
N PRO A 437 -26.54 4.91 24.38
CA PRO A 437 -27.19 3.60 24.37
C PRO A 437 -26.29 2.48 23.80
N PHE A 438 -25.08 2.84 23.33
CA PHE A 438 -24.14 1.94 22.71
C PHE A 438 -22.87 1.78 23.54
N ASN A 439 -22.31 0.57 23.55
CA ASN A 439 -20.96 0.31 24.08
C ASN A 439 -19.86 0.57 23.04
N PHE A 440 -20.23 0.69 21.78
CA PHE A 440 -19.31 0.94 20.68
C PHE A 440 -18.65 2.31 20.83
N ASP A 441 -17.30 2.37 20.73
CA ASP A 441 -16.46 3.55 20.84
C ASP A 441 -16.74 4.39 22.11
N ASN A 442 -17.00 3.70 23.21
CA ASN A 442 -17.46 4.30 24.46
C ASN A 442 -16.78 3.67 25.69
N ASP A 443 -15.59 4.19 26.00
CA ASP A 443 -14.83 3.80 27.19
C ASP A 443 -15.53 4.25 28.50
N ASP A 444 -15.26 3.54 29.60
CA ASP A 444 -15.74 3.89 30.96
C ASP A 444 -14.81 4.87 31.71
N TYR A 445 -13.87 5.49 31.01
CA TYR A 445 -12.90 6.48 31.50
C TYR A 445 -12.62 7.53 30.42
N SER A 446 -12.18 8.71 30.84
CA SER A 446 -11.95 9.84 29.92
C SER A 446 -10.49 10.02 29.54
N ARG A 447 -9.57 9.81 30.49
CA ARG A 447 -8.14 10.08 30.32
C ARG A 447 -7.35 8.79 30.17
N LYS A 448 -6.62 8.66 29.08
CA LYS A 448 -5.78 7.50 28.83
C LYS A 448 -4.36 7.88 28.42
N PHE A 449 -3.40 7.18 28.98
CA PHE A 449 -2.02 7.20 28.54
C PHE A 449 -1.69 5.87 27.88
N GLU A 450 -1.09 5.94 26.70
CA GLU A 450 -0.63 4.74 25.97
C GLU A 450 0.88 4.86 25.74
N ALA A 451 1.58 3.76 25.85
CA ALA A 451 3.00 3.68 25.52
C ALA A 451 3.32 2.31 24.91
N GLY A 452 4.26 2.30 24.02
CA GLY A 452 4.72 1.06 23.43
C GLY A 452 6.08 1.21 22.78
N PHE A 453 6.70 0.06 22.52
CA PHE A 453 7.97 0.01 21.79
C PHE A 453 8.00 -1.23 20.90
N SER A 454 8.88 -1.20 19.92
CA SER A 454 9.14 -2.27 18.98
C SER A 454 10.64 -2.47 18.83
N TYR A 455 11.07 -3.72 18.77
CA TYR A 455 12.46 -4.11 18.54
C TYR A 455 12.58 -5.16 17.45
N ARG A 456 13.41 -4.89 16.47
CA ARG A 456 13.74 -5.82 15.38
C ARG A 456 14.91 -6.70 15.82
N ILE A 457 14.64 -7.97 16.06
CA ILE A 457 15.63 -8.98 16.47
C ILE A 457 16.55 -9.29 15.29
N ASP A 458 15.96 -9.57 14.13
CA ASP A 458 16.63 -9.89 12.87
C ASP A 458 15.77 -9.46 11.66
N GLU A 459 16.15 -9.86 10.45
CA GLU A 459 15.45 -9.48 9.22
C GLU A 459 13.99 -9.99 9.19
N ASN A 460 13.73 -11.13 9.83
CA ASN A 460 12.44 -11.80 9.81
C ASN A 460 11.63 -11.63 11.09
N ASN A 461 12.26 -11.23 12.19
CA ASN A 461 11.62 -11.25 13.51
C ASN A 461 11.64 -9.87 14.17
N ARG A 462 10.47 -9.44 14.59
CA ARG A 462 10.25 -8.21 15.37
C ARG A 462 9.36 -8.52 16.56
N VAL A 463 9.69 -8.01 17.73
CA VAL A 463 8.82 -8.05 18.91
C VAL A 463 8.34 -6.64 19.22
N ALA A 464 7.17 -6.53 19.82
CA ALA A 464 6.67 -5.25 20.28
C ALA A 464 5.83 -5.40 21.55
N PHE A 465 5.73 -4.31 22.27
CA PHE A 465 4.93 -4.17 23.46
C PHE A 465 4.09 -2.91 23.38
N GLY A 466 2.83 -3.00 23.81
CA GLY A 466 1.92 -1.87 23.96
C GLY A 466 1.24 -1.90 25.32
N SER A 467 0.94 -0.76 25.88
CA SER A 467 0.24 -0.63 27.14
C SER A 467 -0.75 0.52 27.11
N LYS A 468 -1.87 0.39 27.83
CA LYS A 468 -2.90 1.42 28.01
C LYS A 468 -3.16 1.56 29.51
N TYR A 469 -3.01 2.79 29.99
CA TYR A 469 -3.29 3.17 31.39
C TYR A 469 -4.47 4.14 31.47
N ASP A 470 -5.42 3.80 32.28
CA ASP A 470 -6.57 4.63 32.63
C ASP A 470 -6.16 5.58 33.76
N VAL A 471 -6.07 6.87 33.44
CA VAL A 471 -5.62 7.90 34.38
C VAL A 471 -6.69 8.23 35.40
N ASP A 472 -7.98 8.09 35.04
CA ASP A 472 -9.10 8.42 35.92
C ASP A 472 -9.23 7.44 37.07
N ASN A 473 -9.03 6.15 36.79
CA ASN A 473 -9.15 5.07 37.75
C ASN A 473 -7.80 4.52 38.26
N ALA A 474 -6.69 5.16 37.83
CA ALA A 474 -5.33 4.79 38.19
C ALA A 474 -5.05 3.27 37.95
N THR A 475 -5.50 2.74 36.81
CA THR A 475 -5.39 1.32 36.52
C THR A 475 -4.91 1.01 35.10
N TRP A 476 -4.13 -0.04 34.97
CA TRP A 476 -3.73 -0.56 33.67
C TRP A 476 -4.89 -1.30 33.02
N ARG A 477 -5.23 -0.91 31.77
CA ARG A 477 -6.31 -1.52 30.97
C ARG A 477 -5.81 -2.57 30.01
N LYS A 478 -4.63 -2.38 29.39
CA LYS A 478 -4.05 -3.32 28.43
C LYS A 478 -2.55 -3.48 28.63
N PHE A 479 -2.10 -4.71 28.38
CA PHE A 479 -0.71 -5.06 28.14
C PHE A 479 -0.68 -5.99 26.95
N ASP A 480 -0.20 -5.49 25.82
CA ASP A 480 -0.20 -6.19 24.56
C ASP A 480 1.23 -6.58 24.17
N TYR A 481 1.45 -7.85 23.91
CA TYR A 481 2.73 -8.39 23.48
C TYR A 481 2.59 -8.93 22.07
N TYR A 482 3.47 -8.51 21.18
CA TYR A 482 3.45 -8.91 19.77
C TYR A 482 4.75 -9.60 19.39
N TRP A 483 4.64 -10.66 18.60
CA TRP A 483 5.72 -11.21 17.83
C TRP A 483 5.31 -11.21 16.36
N PHE A 484 6.08 -10.54 15.54
CA PHE A 484 5.92 -10.47 14.09
C PHE A 484 6.97 -11.37 13.46
N HIS A 485 6.54 -12.30 12.62
CA HIS A 485 7.42 -13.15 11.84
C HIS A 485 7.17 -12.90 10.35
N ASP A 486 8.17 -12.34 9.69
CA ASP A 486 8.14 -12.03 8.25
C ASP A 486 8.52 -13.29 7.48
N MET A 487 7.61 -13.76 6.62
CA MET A 487 7.81 -14.88 5.70
C MET A 487 7.88 -14.34 4.28
N HIS A 488 9.03 -13.80 3.87
CA HIS A 488 9.24 -13.12 2.59
C HIS A 488 8.27 -11.94 2.37
N CYS A 489 7.08 -12.18 1.84
CA CYS A 489 6.12 -11.16 1.45
C CYS A 489 4.81 -11.24 2.24
N SER A 490 4.77 -12.09 3.21
CA SER A 490 3.68 -12.21 4.18
C SER A 490 4.23 -12.19 5.61
N GLN A 491 3.38 -11.90 6.56
CA GLN A 491 3.72 -11.78 7.96
C GLN A 491 2.70 -12.51 8.82
N VAL A 492 3.17 -13.30 9.76
CA VAL A 492 2.38 -13.81 10.87
C VAL A 492 2.60 -12.93 12.09
N ILE A 493 1.51 -12.55 12.75
CA ILE A 493 1.52 -11.76 13.97
C ILE A 493 0.90 -12.61 15.08
N PHE A 494 1.69 -12.90 16.09
CA PHE A 494 1.22 -13.46 17.34
C PHE A 494 1.01 -12.32 18.32
N HIS A 495 -0.18 -12.19 18.85
CA HIS A 495 -0.57 -11.14 19.80
C HIS A 495 -1.10 -11.79 21.07
N TYR A 496 -0.50 -11.49 22.20
CA TYR A 496 -0.95 -11.90 23.52
C TYR A 496 -1.44 -10.70 24.32
N GLU A 497 -2.71 -10.71 24.70
CA GLU A 497 -3.33 -9.72 25.58
C GLU A 497 -3.13 -10.16 27.03
N GLY A 498 -2.18 -9.53 27.72
CA GLY A 498 -1.73 -9.97 29.03
C GLY A 498 -2.79 -9.89 30.12
N ARG A 499 -3.70 -8.91 30.06
CA ARG A 499 -4.78 -8.74 31.03
C ARG A 499 -5.86 -9.81 30.87
N ASP A 500 -6.30 -10.01 29.63
CA ASP A 500 -7.39 -10.95 29.32
C ASP A 500 -6.90 -12.38 29.11
N LYS A 501 -5.58 -12.57 29.15
CA LYS A 501 -4.89 -13.86 28.96
C LYS A 501 -5.37 -14.55 27.68
N THR A 502 -5.47 -13.78 26.58
CA THR A 502 -5.95 -14.29 25.30
C THR A 502 -4.91 -14.16 24.22
N TRP A 503 -4.95 -15.09 23.27
CA TRP A 503 -4.11 -15.11 22.10
C TRP A 503 -4.91 -14.72 20.87
N LYS A 504 -4.30 -13.90 20.01
CA LYS A 504 -4.78 -13.57 18.67
C LYS A 504 -3.65 -13.90 17.68
N VAL A 505 -4.00 -14.50 16.55
CA VAL A 505 -3.05 -14.75 15.46
C VAL A 505 -3.60 -14.11 14.21
N LYS A 506 -2.77 -13.32 13.52
CA LYS A 506 -3.12 -12.67 12.26
C LYS A 506 -2.09 -13.04 11.20
N TRP A 507 -2.53 -13.29 9.99
CA TRP A 507 -1.68 -13.45 8.83
C TRP A 507 -2.07 -12.44 7.77
N ARG A 508 -1.10 -11.72 7.22
CA ARG A 508 -1.30 -10.67 6.23
C ARG A 508 -0.17 -10.64 5.21
N PHE A 509 -0.45 -10.08 4.04
CA PHE A 509 0.59 -9.71 3.09
C PHE A 509 1.24 -8.40 3.54
N LEU A 510 2.56 -8.31 3.36
CA LEU A 510 3.30 -7.09 3.63
C LEU A 510 3.05 -6.08 2.51
N PRO A 511 2.86 -4.81 2.82
CA PRO A 511 2.96 -3.73 1.85
C PRO A 511 4.44 -3.60 1.46
N ILE A 512 4.77 -3.99 0.25
CA ILE A 512 6.12 -3.84 -0.32
C ILE A 512 6.01 -2.90 -1.50
#